data_f0ec2b41c7c8441ac34826b579a2da0a
#
_entry.id   f0ec2b41c7c8441ac34826b579a2da0a
#
_cell.length_a   1.000
_cell.length_b   1.000
_cell.length_c   1.000
_cell.angle_alpha   90.00
_cell.angle_beta   90.00
_cell.angle_gamma   90.00
#
_symmetry.space_group_name_H-M   'P 1'
#
loop_
_entity.id
_entity.type
_entity.pdbx_description
1 polymer ?
#
loop_
_entity_poly.entity_id
_entity_poly.type
_entity_poly.pdbx_seq_one_letter_code
_entity_poly.pdbx_strand_id
1 'polypeptide(L)' 'TEGCVIDGEVRDSVLFTGAKVGGGAKIIDSVLMPGAIVEDGAVVQRALVADGVRIGRNAKVGSADSEHIELVAKRVKGDE' A
#
# COMPACT_ATOMS: atom_id res chain seq x y z
N THR A 1 11.38 -2.39 8.98
CA THR A 1 11.86 -1.08 8.54
C THR A 1 11.53 -0.01 9.57
N GLU A 2 12.47 0.86 9.85
CA GLU A 2 12.29 1.88 10.87
C GLU A 2 11.18 2.87 10.51
N GLY A 3 10.39 3.26 11.51
CA GLY A 3 9.36 4.26 11.35
C GLY A 3 8.11 3.78 10.62
N CYS A 4 8.01 2.49 10.36
CA CYS A 4 6.82 1.94 9.73
C CYS A 4 5.85 1.41 10.79
N VAL A 5 4.57 1.64 10.59
CA VAL A 5 3.52 1.07 11.43
C VAL A 5 2.76 0.06 10.59
N ILE A 6 2.83 -1.20 10.99
CA ILE A 6 2.22 -2.28 10.22
C ILE A 6 1.24 -3.05 11.10
N ASP A 7 -0.04 -2.84 10.85
CA ASP A 7 -1.11 -3.57 11.54
C ASP A 7 -1.77 -4.61 10.63
N GLY A 8 -1.37 -4.63 9.37
CA GLY A 8 -1.89 -5.55 8.38
C GLY A 8 -0.87 -6.60 7.98
N GLU A 9 -1.10 -7.21 6.84
CA GLU A 9 -0.21 -8.24 6.29
C GLU A 9 0.66 -7.65 5.19
N VAL A 10 1.96 -7.94 5.25
CA VAL A 10 2.91 -7.50 4.23
C VAL A 10 3.69 -8.72 3.73
N ARG A 11 3.66 -8.96 2.44
CA ARG A 11 4.38 -10.06 1.80
C ARG A 11 5.24 -9.58 0.66
N ASP A 12 6.48 -10.03 0.63
CA ASP A 12 7.40 -9.78 -0.48
C ASP A 12 7.41 -8.33 -0.94
N SER A 13 7.33 -7.42 0.01
CA SER A 13 7.18 -6.00 -0.27
C SER A 13 8.24 -5.18 0.44
N VAL A 14 8.46 -3.97 -0.03
CA VAL A 14 9.41 -3.04 0.57
C VAL A 14 8.65 -1.83 1.09
N LEU A 15 8.88 -1.52 2.37
CA LEU A 15 8.27 -0.35 3.00
C LEU A 15 9.37 0.63 3.40
N PHE A 16 9.26 1.85 2.93
CA PHE A 16 10.22 2.89 3.30
C PHE A 16 9.76 3.62 4.56
N THR A 17 10.62 4.46 5.09
CA THR A 17 10.38 5.16 6.36
C THR A 17 9.03 5.90 6.37
N GLY A 18 8.31 5.74 7.47
CA GLY A 18 7.04 6.45 7.67
C GLY A 18 5.84 5.82 6.96
N ALA A 19 6.03 4.72 6.25
CA ALA A 19 4.90 4.03 5.64
C ALA A 19 4.00 3.42 6.71
N LYS A 20 2.70 3.41 6.46
CA LYS A 20 1.72 2.87 7.41
C LYS A 20 0.77 1.90 6.71
N VAL A 21 0.50 0.78 7.35
CA VAL A 21 -0.42 -0.24 6.84
C VAL A 21 -1.47 -0.49 7.91
N GLY A 22 -2.71 -0.21 7.60
CA GLY A 22 -3.82 -0.34 8.55
C GLY A 22 -4.24 -1.77 8.81
N GLY A 23 -5.12 -1.95 9.79
CA GLY A 23 -5.61 -3.26 10.18
C GLY A 23 -6.35 -3.97 9.05
N GLY A 24 -6.04 -5.25 8.83
CA GLY A 24 -6.68 -6.02 7.77
C GLY A 24 -6.23 -5.68 6.36
N ALA A 25 -5.38 -4.68 6.19
CA ALA A 25 -4.84 -4.35 4.87
C ALA A 25 -3.82 -5.40 4.43
N LYS A 26 -3.65 -5.55 3.14
CA LYS A 26 -2.70 -6.51 2.59
C LYS A 26 -1.83 -5.84 1.54
N ILE A 27 -0.53 -6.01 1.70
CA ILE A 27 0.45 -5.49 0.75
C ILE A 27 1.22 -6.68 0.20
N ILE A 28 1.16 -6.87 -1.11
CA ILE A 28 1.78 -8.02 -1.76
C ILE A 28 2.59 -7.57 -2.96
N ASP A 29 3.85 -8.00 -3.04
CA ASP A 29 4.74 -7.68 -4.15
C ASP A 29 4.75 -6.19 -4.52
N SER A 30 4.72 -5.34 -3.50
CA SER A 30 4.57 -3.89 -3.72
C SER A 30 5.68 -3.10 -3.03
N VAL A 31 5.78 -1.83 -3.39
CA VAL A 31 6.71 -0.92 -2.76
C VAL A 31 5.93 0.29 -2.25
N LEU A 32 6.06 0.58 -0.96
CA LEU A 32 5.47 1.78 -0.37
C LEU A 32 6.59 2.78 -0.11
N MET A 33 6.56 3.89 -0.84
CA MET A 33 7.56 4.94 -0.70
C MET A 33 7.37 5.69 0.61
N PRO A 34 8.34 6.54 1.01
CA PRO A 34 8.26 7.20 2.33
C PRO A 34 6.94 7.92 2.55
N GLY A 35 6.35 7.71 3.73
CA GLY A 35 5.11 8.37 4.11
C GLY A 35 3.85 7.84 3.45
N ALA A 36 3.94 6.81 2.61
CA ALA A 36 2.75 6.22 2.00
C ALA A 36 1.86 5.60 3.08
N ILE A 37 0.56 5.74 2.92
CA ILE A 37 -0.40 5.25 3.91
C ILE A 37 -1.42 4.34 3.24
N VAL A 38 -1.56 3.12 3.78
CA VAL A 38 -2.58 2.19 3.34
C VAL A 38 -3.57 2.04 4.48
N GLU A 39 -4.81 2.43 4.27
CA GLU A 39 -5.81 2.40 5.31
C GLU A 39 -6.39 1.00 5.52
N ASP A 40 -7.22 0.85 6.55
CA ASP A 40 -7.74 -0.46 6.95
C ASP A 40 -8.44 -1.19 5.81
N GLY A 41 -8.15 -2.48 5.69
CA GLY A 41 -8.81 -3.34 4.73
C GLY A 41 -8.40 -3.16 3.28
N ALA A 42 -7.54 -2.20 2.97
CA ALA A 42 -7.11 -1.98 1.59
C ALA A 42 -6.17 -3.09 1.12
N VAL A 43 -6.15 -3.34 -0.16
CA VAL A 43 -5.29 -4.36 -0.76
C VAL A 43 -4.42 -3.70 -1.83
N VAL A 44 -3.11 -3.87 -1.70
CA VAL A 44 -2.15 -3.35 -2.67
C VAL A 44 -1.37 -4.52 -3.23
N GLN A 45 -1.46 -4.75 -4.52
CA GLN A 45 -0.80 -5.86 -5.18
C GLN A 45 -0.02 -5.36 -6.39
N ARG A 46 1.25 -5.73 -6.45
CA ARG A 46 2.13 -5.41 -7.57
C ARG A 46 2.04 -3.93 -7.95
N ALA A 47 2.18 -3.07 -6.96
CA ALA A 47 2.08 -1.63 -7.16
C ALA A 47 3.21 -0.90 -6.45
N LEU A 48 3.53 0.29 -6.95
CA LEU A 48 4.44 1.20 -6.28
C LEU A 48 3.63 2.41 -5.86
N VAL A 49 3.53 2.62 -4.55
CA VAL A 49 2.78 3.75 -3.99
C VAL A 49 3.77 4.89 -3.73
N ALA A 50 3.56 6.01 -4.40
CA ALA A 50 4.48 7.15 -4.32
C ALA A 50 4.49 7.79 -2.93
N ASP A 51 5.47 8.66 -2.71
CA ASP A 51 5.66 9.35 -1.42
C ASP A 51 4.38 10.02 -0.96
N GLY A 52 3.99 9.77 0.29
CA GLY A 52 2.86 10.44 0.92
C GLY A 52 1.49 10.11 0.35
N VAL A 53 1.41 9.18 -0.59
CA VAL A 53 0.13 8.81 -1.19
C VAL A 53 -0.68 7.96 -0.21
N ARG A 54 -1.97 8.24 -0.13
CA ARG A 54 -2.87 7.50 0.75
C ARG A 54 -3.80 6.59 -0.07
N ILE A 55 -3.85 5.33 0.33
CA ILE A 55 -4.78 4.35 -0.23
C ILE A 55 -5.95 4.25 0.75
N GLY A 56 -7.15 4.58 0.31
CA GLY A 56 -8.32 4.63 1.20
C GLY A 56 -8.78 3.26 1.69
N ARG A 57 -9.65 3.26 2.69
CA ARG A 57 -10.13 2.01 3.29
C ARG A 57 -10.79 1.11 2.27
N ASN A 58 -10.49 -0.17 2.36
CA ASN A 58 -11.04 -1.22 1.49
C ASN A 58 -10.79 -1.02 0.00
N ALA A 59 -9.94 -0.06 -0.35
CA ALA A 59 -9.58 0.14 -1.75
C ALA A 59 -8.69 -1.00 -2.23
N LYS A 60 -8.74 -1.27 -3.51
CA LYS A 60 -7.89 -2.29 -4.12
C LYS A 60 -7.03 -1.64 -5.19
N VAL A 61 -5.76 -1.87 -5.11
CA VAL A 61 -4.79 -1.30 -6.04
C VAL A 61 -3.98 -2.42 -6.67
N GLY A 62 -3.89 -2.39 -7.98
CA GLY A 62 -3.14 -3.40 -8.71
C GLY A 62 -3.84 -4.75 -8.76
N SER A 63 -3.14 -5.73 -9.28
CA SER A 63 -3.67 -7.09 -9.41
C SER A 63 -2.54 -8.09 -9.35
N ALA A 64 -2.78 -9.22 -8.70
CA ALA A 64 -1.79 -10.30 -8.62
C ALA A 64 -1.45 -10.87 -10.00
N ASP A 65 -2.36 -10.73 -10.95
CA ASP A 65 -2.16 -11.24 -12.32
C ASP A 65 -1.57 -10.20 -13.27
N SER A 66 -1.31 -9.00 -12.78
CA SER A 66 -0.78 -7.95 -13.63
C SER A 66 0.66 -8.25 -14.07
N GLU A 67 0.94 -8.02 -15.34
CA GLU A 67 2.30 -8.18 -15.86
C GLU A 67 3.17 -6.98 -15.54
N HIS A 68 2.56 -5.88 -15.13
CA HIS A 68 3.26 -4.63 -14.84
C HIS A 68 2.98 -4.17 -13.42
N ILE A 69 3.96 -3.48 -12.84
CA ILE A 69 3.78 -2.82 -11.55
C ILE A 69 2.96 -1.55 -11.80
N GLU A 70 1.87 -1.40 -11.08
CA GLU A 70 1.05 -0.19 -11.19
C GLU A 70 1.68 0.94 -10.39
N LEU A 71 1.85 2.09 -11.00
CA LEU A 71 2.37 3.26 -10.31
C LEU A 71 1.20 4.06 -9.75
N VAL A 72 1.17 4.22 -8.43
CA VAL A 72 0.12 4.98 -7.76
C VAL A 72 0.73 6.31 -7.30
N ALA A 73 0.48 7.35 -8.07
CA ALA A 73 1.03 8.67 -7.80
C ALA A 73 0.01 9.64 -7.18
N LYS A 74 -1.23 9.22 -7.05
CA LYS A 74 -2.30 10.05 -6.49
C LYS A 74 -3.11 9.25 -5.48
N ARG A 75 -3.70 9.97 -4.52
CA ARG A 75 -4.55 9.35 -3.50
C ARG A 75 -5.62 8.47 -4.14
N VAL A 76 -5.77 7.28 -3.61
CA VAL A 76 -6.83 6.36 -4.04
C VAL A 76 -7.98 6.48 -3.04
N LYS A 77 -9.14 6.81 -3.56
CA LYS A 77 -10.33 6.97 -2.73
C LYS A 77 -10.80 5.60 -2.27
N GLY A 78 -11.07 5.50 -0.99
CA GLY A 78 -11.56 4.26 -0.42
C GLY A 78 -13.05 4.30 -0.15
N ASP A 79 -13.48 3.30 0.59
CA ASP A 79 -14.82 3.15 1.08
C ASP A 79 -15.05 4.15 2.21
N GLU A 80 -16.11 4.89 2.19
CA GLU A 80 -16.42 5.88 3.22
C GLU A 80 -17.67 5.52 3.98
#